data_7ae98499af4a548a521ecce3ceefb136
#
_entry.id   7ae98499af4a548a521ecce3ceefb136
#
_cell.length_a   1.000
_cell.length_b   1.000
_cell.length_c   1.000
_cell.angle_alpha   90.00
_cell.angle_beta   90.00
_cell.angle_gamma   90.00
#
_symmetry.space_group_name_H-M   'P 1'
#
loop_
_entity.id
_entity.type
_entity.pdbx_description
1 polymer ?
#
loop_
_entity_poly.entity_id
_entity_poly.type
_entity_poly.pdbx_seq_one_letter_code
_entity_poly.pdbx_strand_id
1 'polypeptide(L)'
;RRRHTRFKCDWSSDVCSSDLTTWQEFTTLCDEIKQSGTLPLYLGFKDTWTCLAPWNALAVGLTDSDTCNQVNMGNTTFSDTYGPVAEKMRALLDYAEKNPYAYGYNDACTAFARGESAMYPIGSYAIPQIKSVNPDMNIGSFTFPANDEESDNVLNSGIDLQFSVMKACKNKEAAYEVLKYLYDDETIQIYLDDQGGIACKDGTPGYFRYILSVYDSEHDDHGTEK
;
A
#
# COMPACT_ATOMS: atom_id res chain seq x y z
N ARG A 1 -23.10 17.68 22.83
CA ARG A 1 -21.82 17.09 23.24
C ARG A 1 -21.89 15.59 22.94
N ARG A 2 -21.46 15.16 21.74
CA ARG A 2 -21.25 13.75 21.42
C ARG A 2 -19.96 13.37 22.13
N ARG A 3 -20.05 12.45 23.09
CA ARG A 3 -18.92 11.75 23.65
C ARG A 3 -18.28 10.98 22.49
N HIS A 4 -17.07 11.41 22.07
CA HIS A 4 -16.18 10.53 21.37
C HIS A 4 -15.87 9.39 22.34
N THR A 5 -16.51 8.27 22.19
CA THR A 5 -16.02 7.00 22.69
C THR A 5 -14.74 6.76 21.91
N ARG A 6 -13.62 7.20 22.48
CA ARG A 6 -12.31 6.73 22.11
C ARG A 6 -12.39 5.22 22.25
N PHE A 7 -12.46 4.52 21.14
CA PHE A 7 -12.18 3.10 21.13
C PHE A 7 -10.75 2.98 21.66
N LYS A 8 -10.61 2.61 22.91
CA LYS A 8 -9.44 1.95 23.43
C LYS A 8 -9.49 0.50 22.93
N CYS A 9 -9.44 0.27 21.65
CA CYS A 9 -8.74 -0.87 21.15
C CYS A 9 -7.28 -0.45 21.23
N ASP A 10 -6.61 -0.99 22.18
CA ASP A 10 -5.16 -1.04 22.25
C ASP A 10 -4.74 -2.02 21.15
N TRP A 11 -4.94 -1.61 19.91
CA TRP A 11 -4.57 -2.39 18.71
C TRP A 11 -3.06 -2.56 18.63
N SER A 12 -2.33 -1.80 19.43
CA SER A 12 -0.89 -1.90 19.56
C SER A 12 -0.44 -3.05 20.47
N SER A 13 -1.33 -3.64 21.26
CA SER A 13 -0.92 -4.68 22.22
C SER A 13 -1.39 -6.09 21.90
N ASP A 14 -2.49 -6.28 21.14
CA ASP A 14 -3.09 -7.61 20.96
C ASP A 14 -3.20 -8.10 19.52
N VAL A 15 -3.15 -7.22 18.50
CA VAL A 15 -3.03 -7.61 17.09
C VAL A 15 -1.99 -6.72 16.45
N CYS A 16 -0.76 -7.17 16.45
CA CYS A 16 0.30 -6.55 15.67
C CYS A 16 -0.06 -6.67 14.19
N SER A 17 0.02 -5.60 13.41
CA SER A 17 -0.19 -5.67 11.96
C SER A 17 0.77 -6.64 11.26
N SER A 18 1.85 -7.05 11.94
CA SER A 18 2.75 -8.13 11.53
C SER A 18 2.11 -9.53 11.62
N ASP A 19 0.97 -9.68 12.27
CA ASP A 19 0.34 -10.98 12.52
C ASP A 19 -0.75 -11.30 11.49
N LEU A 20 -1.10 -10.38 10.59
CA LEU A 20 -2.04 -10.62 9.49
C LEU A 20 -1.29 -11.23 8.30
N THR A 21 -1.21 -12.54 8.31
CA THR A 21 -0.42 -13.28 7.33
C THR A 21 -1.27 -14.01 6.29
N THR A 22 -2.59 -14.12 6.51
CA THR A 22 -3.50 -14.84 5.61
C THR A 22 -4.72 -14.02 5.23
N TRP A 23 -5.30 -14.32 4.07
CA TRP A 23 -6.56 -13.72 3.62
C TRP A 23 -7.70 -13.98 4.60
N GLN A 24 -7.75 -15.17 5.19
CA GLN A 24 -8.76 -15.55 6.17
C GLN A 24 -8.65 -14.69 7.45
N GLU A 25 -7.45 -14.46 7.96
CA GLU A 25 -7.23 -13.59 9.13
C GLU A 25 -7.64 -12.15 8.81
N PHE A 26 -7.27 -11.65 7.63
CA PHE A 26 -7.65 -10.31 7.18
C PHE A 26 -9.17 -10.14 7.10
N THR A 27 -9.89 -11.09 6.50
CA THR A 27 -11.36 -11.01 6.40
C THR A 27 -12.03 -11.18 7.75
N THR A 28 -11.50 -12.04 8.62
CA THR A 28 -11.97 -12.19 10.00
C THR A 28 -11.83 -10.86 10.77
N LEU A 29 -10.68 -10.20 10.67
CA LEU A 29 -10.47 -8.90 11.28
C LEU A 29 -11.43 -7.85 10.71
N CYS A 30 -11.67 -7.83 9.41
CA CYS A 30 -12.66 -6.94 8.80
C CYS A 30 -14.07 -7.17 9.36
N ASP A 31 -14.46 -8.42 9.58
CA ASP A 31 -15.74 -8.77 10.19
C ASP A 31 -15.83 -8.27 11.65
N GLU A 32 -14.79 -8.44 12.44
CA GLU A 32 -14.73 -7.95 13.82
C GLU A 32 -14.81 -6.42 13.89
N ILE A 33 -14.04 -5.71 13.03
CA ILE A 33 -14.10 -4.26 12.93
C ILE A 33 -15.50 -3.79 12.56
N LYS A 34 -16.14 -4.44 11.59
CA LYS A 34 -17.50 -4.13 11.16
C LYS A 34 -18.52 -4.36 12.28
N GLN A 35 -18.38 -5.45 13.04
CA GLN A 35 -19.24 -5.74 14.21
C GLN A 35 -19.07 -4.71 15.32
N SER A 36 -17.89 -4.11 15.47
CA SER A 36 -17.65 -3.02 16.42
C SER A 36 -18.33 -1.69 16.01
N GLY A 37 -18.88 -1.62 14.81
CA GLY A 37 -19.52 -0.43 14.26
C GLY A 37 -18.54 0.54 13.58
N THR A 38 -17.30 0.11 13.36
CA THR A 38 -16.28 0.84 12.60
C THR A 38 -16.26 0.38 11.16
N LEU A 39 -15.98 1.28 10.22
CA LEU A 39 -15.76 0.93 8.82
C LEU A 39 -14.41 0.22 8.68
N PRO A 40 -14.36 -1.02 8.16
CA PRO A 40 -13.08 -1.71 7.99
C PRO A 40 -12.15 -1.05 6.99
N LEU A 41 -12.66 -0.76 5.78
CA LEU A 41 -11.88 -0.26 4.65
C LEU A 41 -12.44 1.05 4.10
N TYR A 42 -11.57 1.93 3.62
CA TYR A 42 -11.94 3.00 2.72
C TYR A 42 -11.24 2.78 1.37
N LEU A 43 -11.96 2.72 0.27
CA LEU A 43 -11.40 2.32 -1.03
C LEU A 43 -11.17 3.51 -1.97
N GLY A 44 -12.12 4.46 -2.05
CA GLY A 44 -11.93 5.67 -2.83
C GLY A 44 -11.79 5.44 -4.34
N PHE A 45 -12.58 4.54 -4.93
CA PHE A 45 -12.45 4.04 -6.30
C PHE A 45 -13.01 4.97 -7.38
N LYS A 46 -13.45 6.19 -7.04
CA LYS A 46 -13.80 7.20 -8.05
C LYS A 46 -12.61 7.53 -8.96
N ASP A 47 -11.43 7.63 -8.39
CA ASP A 47 -10.19 7.71 -9.16
C ASP A 47 -9.78 6.29 -9.52
N THR A 48 -10.07 5.84 -10.73
CA THR A 48 -9.97 4.43 -11.14
C THR A 48 -8.60 3.81 -10.91
N TRP A 49 -7.53 4.62 -10.92
CA TRP A 49 -6.19 4.14 -10.64
C TRP A 49 -6.01 3.60 -9.19
N THR A 50 -6.81 4.06 -8.22
CA THR A 50 -6.74 3.56 -6.84
C THR A 50 -7.12 2.09 -6.73
N CYS A 51 -7.90 1.56 -7.68
CA CYS A 51 -8.20 0.13 -7.77
C CYS A 51 -6.95 -0.71 -8.01
N LEU A 52 -5.90 -0.13 -8.61
CA LEU A 52 -4.67 -0.86 -8.93
C LEU A 52 -3.88 -1.25 -7.68
N ALA A 53 -3.96 -0.49 -6.59
CA ALA A 53 -3.21 -0.80 -5.37
C ALA A 53 -3.62 -2.17 -4.79
N PRO A 54 -4.88 -2.41 -4.39
CA PRO A 54 -5.31 -3.72 -3.93
C PRO A 54 -5.31 -4.79 -5.03
N TRP A 55 -5.63 -4.42 -6.29
CA TRP A 55 -5.56 -5.35 -7.42
C TRP A 55 -4.15 -5.94 -7.59
N ASN A 56 -3.14 -5.08 -7.67
CA ASN A 56 -1.77 -5.52 -7.87
C ASN A 56 -1.26 -6.34 -6.69
N ALA A 57 -1.59 -5.94 -5.46
CA ALA A 57 -1.21 -6.68 -4.27
C ALA A 57 -1.80 -8.11 -4.26
N LEU A 58 -3.07 -8.25 -4.64
CA LEU A 58 -3.71 -9.56 -4.79
C LEU A 58 -3.14 -10.34 -5.97
N ALA A 59 -2.91 -9.67 -7.12
CA ALA A 59 -2.45 -10.32 -8.34
C ALA A 59 -1.07 -10.96 -8.17
N VAL A 60 -0.10 -10.25 -7.57
CA VAL A 60 1.26 -10.81 -7.37
C VAL A 60 1.27 -12.02 -6.43
N GLY A 61 0.33 -12.11 -5.49
CA GLY A 61 0.19 -13.26 -4.60
C GLY A 61 -0.60 -14.43 -5.20
N LEU A 62 -1.47 -14.18 -6.18
CA LEU A 62 -2.40 -15.18 -6.72
C LEU A 62 -2.05 -15.66 -8.14
N THR A 63 -1.12 -15.00 -8.83
CA THR A 63 -0.78 -15.33 -10.21
C THR A 63 0.72 -15.57 -10.37
N ASP A 64 1.08 -16.36 -11.38
CA ASP A 64 2.46 -16.60 -11.73
C ASP A 64 3.03 -15.43 -12.54
N SER A 65 4.32 -15.12 -12.34
CA SER A 65 5.05 -14.09 -13.10
C SER A 65 5.08 -14.37 -14.62
N ASP A 66 4.94 -15.63 -15.03
CA ASP A 66 4.88 -16.07 -16.43
C ASP A 66 3.47 -16.04 -17.04
N THR A 67 2.46 -15.61 -16.29
CA THR A 67 1.04 -15.63 -16.71
C THR A 67 0.84 -15.04 -18.11
N CYS A 68 1.44 -13.87 -18.39
CA CYS A 68 1.26 -13.22 -19.71
C CYS A 68 1.82 -14.08 -20.85
N ASN A 69 2.95 -14.77 -20.65
CA ASN A 69 3.51 -15.68 -21.64
C ASN A 69 2.61 -16.91 -21.83
N GLN A 70 2.10 -17.47 -20.75
CA GLN A 70 1.19 -18.63 -20.81
C GLN A 70 -0.10 -18.28 -21.57
N VAL A 71 -0.66 -17.09 -21.35
CA VAL A 71 -1.82 -16.59 -22.11
C VAL A 71 -1.46 -16.41 -23.59
N ASN A 72 -0.32 -15.81 -23.91
CA ASN A 72 0.14 -15.62 -25.29
C ASN A 72 0.38 -16.95 -26.03
N MET A 73 0.79 -18.00 -25.32
CA MET A 73 0.96 -19.35 -25.87
C MET A 73 -0.37 -20.11 -25.98
N GLY A 74 -1.47 -19.56 -25.45
CA GLY A 74 -2.78 -20.23 -25.43
C GLY A 74 -2.92 -21.34 -24.39
N ASN A 75 -2.02 -21.41 -23.41
CA ASN A 75 -2.03 -22.43 -22.35
C ASN A 75 -3.04 -22.11 -21.23
N THR A 76 -3.42 -20.86 -21.09
CA THR A 76 -4.41 -20.36 -20.11
C THR A 76 -5.11 -19.11 -20.66
N THR A 77 -6.06 -18.57 -19.90
CA THR A 77 -6.73 -17.30 -20.21
C THR A 77 -6.57 -16.31 -19.05
N PHE A 78 -6.74 -15.02 -19.33
CA PHE A 78 -6.79 -14.01 -18.28
C PHE A 78 -7.94 -14.25 -17.28
N SER A 79 -9.08 -14.73 -17.76
CA SER A 79 -10.22 -15.06 -16.90
C SER A 79 -9.90 -16.18 -15.92
N ASP A 80 -9.20 -17.21 -16.35
CA ASP A 80 -8.84 -18.33 -15.48
C ASP A 80 -7.80 -17.92 -14.45
N THR A 81 -6.88 -17.04 -14.83
CA THR A 81 -5.75 -16.63 -13.99
C THR A 81 -6.12 -15.51 -13.02
N TYR A 82 -6.81 -14.47 -13.52
CA TYR A 82 -7.18 -13.29 -12.71
C TYR A 82 -8.61 -13.33 -12.16
N GLY A 83 -9.39 -14.38 -12.46
CA GLY A 83 -10.70 -14.59 -11.88
C GLY A 83 -10.68 -14.53 -10.33
N PRO A 84 -9.80 -15.30 -9.65
CA PRO A 84 -9.67 -15.25 -8.19
C PRO A 84 -9.30 -13.86 -7.64
N VAL A 85 -8.48 -13.08 -8.37
CA VAL A 85 -8.15 -11.70 -8.01
C VAL A 85 -9.40 -10.83 -8.04
N ALA A 86 -10.19 -10.94 -9.11
CA ALA A 86 -11.44 -10.18 -9.26
C ALA A 86 -12.48 -10.55 -8.18
N GLU A 87 -12.55 -11.82 -7.79
CA GLU A 87 -13.43 -12.28 -6.71
C GLU A 87 -13.03 -11.68 -5.36
N LYS A 88 -11.74 -11.67 -5.04
CA LYS A 88 -11.24 -11.04 -3.81
C LYS A 88 -11.43 -9.52 -3.83
N MET A 89 -11.17 -8.85 -4.96
CA MET A 89 -11.48 -7.43 -5.13
C MET A 89 -12.97 -7.12 -4.87
N ARG A 90 -13.85 -7.98 -5.36
CA ARG A 90 -15.29 -7.84 -5.11
C ARG A 90 -15.63 -8.03 -3.63
N ALA A 91 -14.98 -8.96 -2.96
CA ALA A 91 -15.17 -9.19 -1.53
C ALA A 91 -14.77 -7.98 -0.67
N LEU A 92 -13.77 -7.19 -1.08
CA LEU A 92 -13.39 -5.95 -0.36
C LEU A 92 -14.53 -4.93 -0.32
N LEU A 93 -15.43 -4.92 -1.31
CA LEU A 93 -16.56 -4.00 -1.35
C LEU A 93 -17.53 -4.23 -0.19
N ASP A 94 -17.62 -5.43 0.36
CA ASP A 94 -18.48 -5.76 1.49
C ASP A 94 -17.98 -5.13 2.80
N TYR A 95 -16.74 -4.69 2.84
CA TYR A 95 -16.06 -4.06 3.97
C TYR A 95 -15.82 -2.56 3.78
N ALA A 96 -16.17 -2.03 2.61
CA ALA A 96 -15.90 -0.67 2.21
C ALA A 96 -17.01 0.32 2.58
N GLU A 97 -16.72 1.60 2.40
CA GLU A 97 -17.70 2.67 2.44
C GLU A 97 -18.88 2.41 1.48
N LYS A 98 -20.06 2.93 1.82
CA LYS A 98 -21.31 2.60 1.12
C LYS A 98 -21.29 2.82 -0.39
N ASN A 99 -20.49 3.76 -0.87
CA ASN A 99 -20.34 4.06 -2.30
C ASN A 99 -18.87 4.40 -2.63
N PRO A 100 -17.99 3.40 -2.76
CA PRO A 100 -16.58 3.63 -3.01
C PRO A 100 -16.30 4.38 -4.31
N TYR A 101 -17.22 4.35 -5.27
CA TYR A 101 -17.09 5.04 -6.55
C TYR A 101 -17.46 6.53 -6.51
N ALA A 102 -17.94 7.04 -5.38
CA ALA A 102 -18.25 8.46 -5.20
C ALA A 102 -17.05 9.28 -4.69
N TYR A 103 -16.07 8.64 -4.10
CA TYR A 103 -14.94 9.26 -3.41
C TYR A 103 -13.62 8.94 -4.11
N GLY A 104 -12.77 9.96 -4.26
CA GLY A 104 -11.45 9.84 -4.88
C GLY A 104 -10.33 9.62 -3.87
N TYR A 105 -9.10 9.61 -4.37
CA TYR A 105 -7.89 9.41 -3.58
C TYR A 105 -7.77 10.39 -2.40
N ASN A 106 -7.96 11.69 -2.67
CA ASN A 106 -7.84 12.72 -1.63
C ASN A 106 -8.94 12.61 -0.58
N ASP A 107 -10.15 12.23 -0.98
CA ASP A 107 -11.28 11.99 -0.07
C ASP A 107 -10.95 10.81 0.85
N ALA A 108 -10.43 9.72 0.28
CA ALA A 108 -10.06 8.52 1.01
C ALA A 108 -8.91 8.78 2.00
N CYS A 109 -7.85 9.48 1.58
CA CYS A 109 -6.77 9.91 2.49
C CYS A 109 -7.32 10.76 3.65
N THR A 110 -8.23 11.68 3.36
CA THR A 110 -8.85 12.55 4.37
C THR A 110 -9.73 11.76 5.34
N ALA A 111 -10.56 10.84 4.83
CA ALA A 111 -11.43 9.99 5.62
C ALA A 111 -10.62 9.07 6.56
N PHE A 112 -9.59 8.42 6.02
CA PHE A 112 -8.67 7.59 6.82
C PHE A 112 -7.94 8.42 7.89
N ALA A 113 -7.40 9.60 7.53
CA ALA A 113 -6.75 10.50 8.48
C ALA A 113 -7.66 10.96 9.62
N ARG A 114 -8.96 11.00 9.40
CA ARG A 114 -10.00 11.30 10.41
C ARG A 114 -10.44 10.09 11.23
N GLY A 115 -9.94 8.90 10.91
CA GLY A 115 -10.34 7.67 11.56
C GLY A 115 -11.74 7.19 11.17
N GLU A 116 -12.22 7.53 9.97
CA GLU A 116 -13.50 7.08 9.44
C GLU A 116 -13.47 5.61 9.03
N SER A 117 -12.27 5.06 8.75
CA SER A 117 -12.02 3.64 8.55
C SER A 117 -10.81 3.17 9.33
N ALA A 118 -10.75 1.87 9.59
CA ALA A 118 -9.62 1.26 10.30
C ALA A 118 -8.41 1.05 9.37
N MET A 119 -8.65 0.76 8.10
CA MET A 119 -7.61 0.44 7.11
C MET A 119 -7.88 1.13 5.78
N TYR A 120 -6.81 1.33 5.00
CA TYR A 120 -6.85 1.86 3.64
C TYR A 120 -5.89 1.05 2.75
N PRO A 121 -6.39 0.20 1.84
CA PRO A 121 -5.56 -0.63 0.96
C PRO A 121 -4.99 0.21 -0.20
N ILE A 122 -3.90 0.89 0.08
CA ILE A 122 -3.22 1.82 -0.82
C ILE A 122 -1.70 1.66 -0.67
N GLY A 123 -0.91 2.27 -1.55
CA GLY A 123 0.55 2.26 -1.45
C GLY A 123 1.09 3.28 -0.44
N SER A 124 2.34 3.10 -0.02
CA SER A 124 3.03 3.96 0.96
C SER A 124 3.09 5.44 0.56
N TYR A 125 2.99 5.74 -0.73
CA TYR A 125 2.91 7.11 -1.26
C TYR A 125 1.69 7.90 -0.72
N ALA A 126 0.70 7.25 -0.12
CA ALA A 126 -0.43 7.92 0.51
C ALA A 126 -0.09 8.52 1.89
N ILE A 127 0.96 8.05 2.54
CA ILE A 127 1.34 8.48 3.90
C ILE A 127 1.54 10.00 4.00
N PRO A 128 2.29 10.68 3.12
CA PRO A 128 2.43 12.14 3.17
C PRO A 128 1.09 12.86 3.06
N GLN A 129 0.21 12.41 2.17
CA GLN A 129 -1.12 13.00 1.99
C GLN A 129 -2.01 12.81 3.23
N ILE A 130 -1.98 11.64 3.86
CA ILE A 130 -2.70 11.35 5.11
C ILE A 130 -2.16 12.25 6.23
N LYS A 131 -0.83 12.34 6.36
CA LYS A 131 -0.17 13.15 7.37
C LYS A 131 -0.35 14.66 7.16
N SER A 132 -0.61 15.12 5.94
CA SER A 132 -0.97 16.53 5.70
C SER A 132 -2.32 16.91 6.35
N VAL A 133 -3.21 15.94 6.56
CA VAL A 133 -4.51 16.14 7.23
C VAL A 133 -4.40 15.89 8.73
N ASN A 134 -3.65 14.88 9.14
CA ASN A 134 -3.45 14.52 10.55
C ASN A 134 -1.96 14.18 10.79
N PRO A 135 -1.12 15.17 11.11
CA PRO A 135 0.32 14.98 11.30
C PRO A 135 0.69 13.99 12.41
N ASP A 136 -0.15 13.91 13.45
CA ASP A 136 0.09 13.10 14.63
C ASP A 136 -0.50 11.67 14.50
N MET A 137 -1.06 11.32 13.33
CA MET A 137 -1.61 9.99 13.12
C MET A 137 -0.50 8.95 13.12
N ASN A 138 -0.62 7.96 14.00
CA ASN A 138 0.22 6.77 13.94
C ASN A 138 -0.32 5.82 12.87
N ILE A 139 0.50 5.48 11.88
CA ILE A 139 0.11 4.67 10.72
C ILE A 139 0.98 3.42 10.72
N GLY A 140 0.35 2.26 10.93
CA GLY A 140 0.96 0.96 10.67
C GLY A 140 0.76 0.53 9.21
N SER A 141 1.63 -0.34 8.71
CA SER A 141 1.48 -0.96 7.41
C SER A 141 1.81 -2.45 7.47
N PHE A 142 1.18 -3.23 6.61
CA PHE A 142 1.44 -4.67 6.49
C PHE A 142 1.32 -5.09 5.03
N THR A 143 1.94 -6.22 4.69
CA THR A 143 1.79 -6.83 3.38
C THR A 143 0.35 -7.30 3.21
N PHE A 144 -0.30 -6.88 2.12
CA PHE A 144 -1.69 -7.26 1.86
C PHE A 144 -1.76 -8.78 1.64
N PRO A 145 -2.46 -9.55 2.50
CA PRO A 145 -2.47 -10.99 2.40
C PRO A 145 -3.41 -11.45 1.27
N ALA A 146 -2.84 -12.06 0.25
CA ALA A 146 -3.58 -12.56 -0.91
C ALA A 146 -3.97 -14.04 -0.76
N ASN A 147 -3.19 -14.81 -0.01
CA ASN A 147 -3.31 -16.26 0.17
C ASN A 147 -3.63 -16.65 1.60
N ASP A 148 -4.05 -17.89 1.79
CA ASP A 148 -4.25 -18.49 3.11
C ASP A 148 -3.00 -19.27 3.59
N GLU A 149 -1.97 -19.37 2.75
CA GLU A 149 -0.64 -19.84 3.11
C GLU A 149 0.28 -18.63 3.26
N GLU A 150 0.83 -18.42 4.44
CA GLU A 150 1.69 -17.25 4.76
C GLU A 150 2.89 -17.14 3.82
N SER A 151 3.52 -18.28 3.48
CA SER A 151 4.69 -18.35 2.60
C SER A 151 4.44 -17.82 1.19
N ASP A 152 3.18 -17.78 0.77
CA ASP A 152 2.79 -17.39 -0.59
C ASP A 152 2.42 -15.89 -0.69
N ASN A 153 2.41 -15.18 0.44
CA ASN A 153 2.15 -13.75 0.47
C ASN A 153 3.44 -12.98 0.21
N VAL A 154 3.39 -12.12 -0.80
CA VAL A 154 4.53 -11.32 -1.24
C VAL A 154 4.19 -9.84 -1.22
N LEU A 155 5.17 -9.01 -0.85
CA LEU A 155 5.03 -7.57 -0.93
C LEU A 155 5.01 -7.13 -2.40
N ASN A 156 3.93 -6.51 -2.83
CA ASN A 156 3.87 -5.86 -4.13
C ASN A 156 4.74 -4.60 -4.10
N SER A 157 5.85 -4.64 -4.81
CA SER A 157 6.74 -3.51 -5.01
C SER A 157 7.09 -3.37 -6.49
N GLY A 158 7.14 -2.14 -6.97
CA GLY A 158 7.45 -1.85 -8.37
C GLY A 158 8.10 -0.49 -8.54
N ILE A 159 8.51 -0.20 -9.78
CA ILE A 159 9.06 1.10 -10.15
C ILE A 159 7.90 2.10 -10.14
N ASP A 160 7.99 3.10 -9.24
CA ASP A 160 7.01 4.16 -9.13
C ASP A 160 7.20 5.21 -10.22
N LEU A 161 8.40 5.73 -10.36
CA LEU A 161 8.71 6.82 -11.27
C LEU A 161 9.84 6.46 -12.21
N GLN A 162 9.61 6.69 -13.51
CA GLN A 162 10.60 6.47 -14.55
C GLN A 162 10.73 7.70 -15.44
N PHE A 163 11.95 8.14 -15.65
CA PHE A 163 12.26 9.23 -16.56
C PHE A 163 12.91 8.70 -17.84
N SER A 164 12.50 9.26 -18.98
CA SER A 164 13.05 8.87 -20.28
C SER A 164 13.31 10.10 -21.15
N VAL A 165 14.42 10.12 -21.86
CA VAL A 165 14.71 11.16 -22.85
C VAL A 165 14.16 10.71 -24.20
N MET A 166 13.23 11.48 -24.75
CA MET A 166 12.62 11.17 -26.03
C MET A 166 13.66 11.15 -27.16
N LYS A 167 13.52 10.24 -28.12
CA LYS A 167 14.40 10.17 -29.31
C LYS A 167 14.43 11.49 -30.08
N ALA A 168 13.30 12.21 -30.13
CA ALA A 168 13.13 13.51 -30.81
C ALA A 168 13.64 14.70 -30.01
N CYS A 169 14.17 14.52 -28.80
CA CYS A 169 14.69 15.62 -28.00
C CYS A 169 15.81 16.34 -28.75
N LYS A 170 15.66 17.66 -28.92
CA LYS A 170 16.63 18.51 -29.65
C LYS A 170 17.88 18.82 -28.84
N ASN A 171 17.77 18.82 -27.52
CA ASN A 171 18.90 19.07 -26.61
C ASN A 171 19.04 17.91 -25.61
N LYS A 172 19.60 16.81 -26.10
CA LYS A 172 19.78 15.60 -25.29
C LYS A 172 20.81 15.80 -24.17
N GLU A 173 21.85 16.60 -24.41
CA GLU A 173 22.88 16.88 -23.41
C GLU A 173 22.29 17.56 -22.18
N ALA A 174 21.48 18.61 -22.36
CA ALA A 174 20.79 19.27 -21.27
C ALA A 174 19.79 18.33 -20.56
N ALA A 175 19.08 17.47 -21.32
CA ALA A 175 18.17 16.48 -20.75
C ALA A 175 18.92 15.46 -19.88
N TYR A 176 20.11 15.03 -20.30
CA TYR A 176 20.94 14.12 -19.51
C TYR A 176 21.49 14.79 -18.24
N GLU A 177 21.85 16.09 -18.29
CA GLU A 177 22.26 16.82 -17.09
C GLU A 177 21.11 16.93 -16.07
N VAL A 178 19.87 17.14 -16.53
CA VAL A 178 18.69 17.08 -15.63
C VAL A 178 18.52 15.68 -15.03
N LEU A 179 18.68 14.60 -15.84
CA LEU A 179 18.58 13.24 -15.30
C LEU A 179 19.68 12.93 -14.30
N LYS A 180 20.91 13.41 -14.52
CA LYS A 180 21.99 13.25 -13.53
C LYS A 180 21.66 13.93 -12.21
N TYR A 181 21.10 15.16 -12.27
CA TYR A 181 20.69 15.88 -11.08
C TYR A 181 19.55 15.13 -10.33
N LEU A 182 18.57 14.60 -11.07
CA LEU A 182 17.49 13.82 -10.47
C LEU A 182 17.97 12.48 -9.90
N TYR A 183 19.11 11.97 -10.37
CA TYR A 183 19.72 10.73 -9.92
C TYR A 183 20.86 10.94 -8.91
N ASP A 184 21.07 12.17 -8.45
CA ASP A 184 21.98 12.49 -7.36
C ASP A 184 21.44 11.99 -6.02
N ASP A 185 22.34 11.57 -5.11
CA ASP A 185 21.94 10.94 -3.85
C ASP A 185 21.10 11.87 -2.96
N GLU A 186 21.46 13.15 -2.90
CA GLU A 186 20.72 14.14 -2.12
C GLU A 186 19.31 14.37 -2.70
N THR A 187 19.19 14.47 -4.02
CA THR A 187 17.89 14.65 -4.70
C THR A 187 17.00 13.41 -4.54
N ILE A 188 17.58 12.21 -4.67
CA ILE A 188 16.88 10.96 -4.42
C ILE A 188 16.38 10.94 -2.97
N GLN A 189 17.22 11.26 -1.98
CA GLN A 189 16.82 11.24 -0.58
C GLN A 189 15.65 12.19 -0.29
N ILE A 190 15.71 13.42 -0.82
CA ILE A 190 14.60 14.40 -0.70
C ILE A 190 13.29 13.83 -1.26
N TYR A 191 13.35 13.22 -2.46
CA TYR A 191 12.17 12.60 -3.08
C TYR A 191 11.59 11.47 -2.23
N LEU A 192 12.46 10.62 -1.72
CA LEU A 192 12.07 9.46 -0.94
C LEU A 192 11.46 9.86 0.42
N ASP A 193 12.04 10.86 1.09
CA ASP A 193 11.51 11.40 2.36
C ASP A 193 10.13 12.05 2.16
N ASP A 194 9.93 12.71 1.01
CA ASP A 194 8.66 13.36 0.67
C ASP A 194 7.57 12.35 0.26
N GLN A 195 7.93 11.33 -0.51
CA GLN A 195 6.98 10.38 -1.11
C GLN A 195 6.84 9.06 -0.35
N GLY A 196 7.67 8.79 0.65
CA GLY A 196 7.68 7.50 1.34
C GLY A 196 8.06 6.33 0.42
N GLY A 197 8.91 6.60 -0.58
CA GLY A 197 9.34 5.63 -1.58
C GLY A 197 10.50 4.75 -1.12
N ILE A 198 10.89 3.77 -1.93
CA ILE A 198 12.05 2.89 -1.72
C ILE A 198 13.09 3.19 -2.81
N ALA A 199 14.37 3.34 -2.41
CA ALA A 199 15.43 3.61 -3.36
C ALA A 199 15.68 2.43 -4.30
N CYS A 200 15.82 2.72 -5.61
CA CYS A 200 16.25 1.76 -6.62
C CYS A 200 17.77 1.79 -6.85
N LYS A 201 18.49 2.71 -6.21
CA LYS A 201 19.94 2.88 -6.35
C LYS A 201 20.68 2.17 -5.22
N ASP A 202 21.63 1.31 -5.58
CA ASP A 202 22.47 0.62 -4.62
C ASP A 202 23.29 1.60 -3.77
N GLY A 203 23.38 1.34 -2.47
CA GLY A 203 24.16 2.13 -1.54
C GLY A 203 23.49 3.38 -0.97
N THR A 204 22.23 3.68 -1.34
CA THR A 204 21.48 4.76 -0.72
C THR A 204 21.07 4.35 0.70
N PRO A 205 21.49 5.06 1.76
CA PRO A 205 21.20 4.66 3.13
C PRO A 205 19.71 4.84 3.47
N GLY A 206 19.10 3.86 4.09
CA GLY A 206 17.95 4.14 4.97
C GLY A 206 16.62 3.49 4.65
N TYR A 207 16.50 2.54 3.70
CA TYR A 207 15.19 2.20 3.17
C TYR A 207 14.45 1.04 3.82
N PHE A 208 15.10 0.02 4.32
CA PHE A 208 14.43 -1.03 5.11
C PHE A 208 13.87 -0.50 6.44
N ARG A 209 14.39 0.63 6.93
CA ARG A 209 13.86 1.25 8.15
C ARG A 209 12.55 1.99 7.97
N TYR A 210 12.24 2.53 6.79
CA TYR A 210 11.05 3.37 6.63
C TYR A 210 9.75 2.57 6.56
N ILE A 211 9.75 1.38 5.98
CA ILE A 211 8.59 0.47 6.00
C ILE A 211 8.40 -0.13 7.42
N LEU A 212 9.49 -0.25 8.20
CA LEU A 212 9.46 -0.83 9.54
C LEU A 212 9.41 0.21 10.66
N SER A 213 9.74 1.49 10.42
CA SER A 213 9.81 2.53 11.47
C SER A 213 8.55 3.39 11.61
N VAL A 214 7.51 3.09 10.87
CA VAL A 214 6.15 3.51 11.23
C VAL A 214 5.66 2.76 12.47
N TYR A 215 6.48 1.82 12.98
CA TYR A 215 6.26 1.09 14.20
C TYR A 215 6.86 1.82 15.39
N ASP A 216 5.96 2.26 16.27
CA ASP A 216 6.07 2.59 17.69
C ASP A 216 7.48 2.84 18.26
N SER A 217 7.77 4.10 18.55
CA SER A 217 8.98 4.55 19.25
C SER A 217 9.04 4.13 20.73
N GLU A 218 8.08 3.37 21.24
CA GLU A 218 8.06 2.91 22.65
C GLU A 218 8.52 1.45 22.84
N HIS A 219 8.82 0.71 21.74
CA HIS A 219 9.23 -0.71 21.85
C HIS A 219 10.58 -1.05 21.20
N ASP A 220 11.45 -0.07 20.99
CA ASP A 220 12.82 -0.31 20.49
C ASP A 220 13.79 -0.60 21.68
N ASP A 221 13.53 -1.67 22.43
CA ASP A 221 14.49 -2.21 23.40
C ASP A 221 14.67 -3.73 23.26
N HIS A 222 14.90 -4.20 22.03
CA HIS A 222 15.50 -5.51 21.83
C HIS A 222 16.63 -5.45 20.80
N GLY A 223 17.80 -5.45 21.40
CA GLY A 223 19.13 -5.50 20.87
C GLY A 223 19.30 -6.24 19.54
N THR A 224 19.82 -5.52 18.58
CA THR A 224 20.55 -6.10 17.47
C THR A 224 21.94 -6.50 17.96
N GLU A 225 22.13 -7.74 18.35
CA GLU A 225 23.45 -8.39 18.29
C GLU A 225 23.48 -9.35 17.11
N LYS A 226 24.42 -9.04 16.20
CA LYS A 226 25.04 -9.78 15.07
C LYS A 226 24.34 -9.70 13.75
#